data_67c67bc3ca2376209fe575b77224da0f
#
_entry.id   67c67bc3ca2376209fe575b77224da0f
#
_cell.length_a   1.000
_cell.length_b   1.000
_cell.length_c   1.000
_cell.angle_alpha   90.00
_cell.angle_beta   90.00
_cell.angle_gamma   90.00
#
_symmetry.space_group_name_H-M   'P 1'
#
loop_
_entity.id
_entity.type
_entity.pdbx_description
1 polymer ?
#
loop_
_entity_poly.entity_id
_entity_poly.type
_entity_poly.pdbx_seq_one_letter_code
_entity_poly.pdbx_strand_id
1 'polypeptide(L)'
;MKLVILAGGYGTRLSEETKIKPKPLVNIGNKPIIWHLMKIYSSFGIREFIICLGYKGYMIKDEIAKYIKSEDWKIKFINTGLHTMTGGRIKRIQKFINKDKHFCLSYGDGLSNVNIKKLIRFHLDKNKIATLTAVKYKNPKGVLSINKTSNINNIKEKPIEYINGGFLVLSNEIFKYLKNDQTIFEKDCL
;
A
#
# COMPACT_ATOMS: atom_id res chain seq x y z
N MET A 1 -6.32 -15.92 -3.33
CA MET A 1 -5.31 -14.82 -3.21
C MET A 1 -5.90 -13.74 -2.33
N LYS A 2 -5.14 -13.19 -1.39
CA LYS A 2 -5.57 -12.17 -0.44
C LYS A 2 -5.01 -10.81 -0.80
N LEU A 3 -5.69 -9.74 -0.37
CA LEU A 3 -5.13 -8.38 -0.35
C LEU A 3 -4.68 -8.03 1.08
N VAL A 4 -3.43 -7.64 1.22
CA VAL A 4 -2.88 -7.00 2.41
C VAL A 4 -2.95 -5.49 2.24
N ILE A 5 -3.54 -4.79 3.21
CA ILE A 5 -3.68 -3.33 3.19
C ILE A 5 -2.87 -2.73 4.35
N LEU A 6 -1.88 -1.91 4.03
CA LEU A 6 -1.13 -1.16 5.01
C LEU A 6 -1.90 0.10 5.41
N ALA A 7 -2.50 0.09 6.59
CA ALA A 7 -3.36 1.16 7.10
C ALA A 7 -2.99 1.63 8.51
N GLY A 8 -1.74 1.39 8.95
CA GLY A 8 -1.31 1.68 10.32
C GLY A 8 -0.43 2.93 10.47
N GLY A 9 -0.16 3.68 9.40
CA GLY A 9 0.68 4.88 9.44
C GLY A 9 -0.01 6.10 10.07
N TYR A 10 0.79 7.08 10.50
CA TYR A 10 0.30 8.32 11.12
C TYR A 10 -0.39 9.28 10.15
N GLY A 11 -0.12 9.20 8.85
CA GLY A 11 -0.73 10.07 7.83
C GLY A 11 -0.27 11.52 7.87
N THR A 12 0.93 11.82 8.35
CA THR A 12 1.45 13.17 8.67
C THR A 12 1.42 14.19 7.54
N ARG A 13 1.31 13.76 6.28
CA ARG A 13 1.29 14.64 5.09
C ARG A 13 -0.04 15.37 4.88
N LEU A 14 -1.14 14.94 5.52
CA LEU A 14 -2.46 15.57 5.48
C LEU A 14 -2.84 15.99 6.90
N SER A 15 -2.17 17.02 7.43
CA SER A 15 -2.13 17.35 8.85
C SER A 15 -3.46 17.72 9.49
N GLU A 16 -4.38 18.36 8.77
CA GLU A 16 -5.64 18.86 9.37
C GLU A 16 -6.69 17.76 9.54
N GLU A 17 -7.00 16.99 8.50
CA GLU A 17 -8.00 15.92 8.58
C GLU A 17 -7.49 14.69 9.34
N THR A 18 -6.19 14.38 9.29
CA THR A 18 -5.61 13.20 9.95
C THR A 18 -5.45 13.35 11.46
N LYS A 19 -5.57 14.56 12.01
CA LYS A 19 -5.68 14.78 13.46
C LYS A 19 -6.96 14.14 14.03
N ILE A 20 -8.04 14.12 13.27
CA ILE A 20 -9.35 13.62 13.71
C ILE A 20 -9.50 12.13 13.36
N LYS A 21 -9.26 11.74 12.11
CA LYS A 21 -9.44 10.37 11.62
C LYS A 21 -8.23 9.90 10.79
N PRO A 22 -7.90 8.58 10.77
CA PRO A 22 -6.79 8.09 9.97
C PRO A 22 -7.08 8.26 8.48
N LYS A 23 -6.02 8.52 7.68
CA LYS A 23 -6.11 8.82 6.25
C LYS A 23 -6.96 7.82 5.43
N PRO A 24 -6.91 6.49 5.66
CA PRO A 24 -7.78 5.55 4.98
C PRO A 24 -9.29 5.78 5.16
N LEU A 25 -9.67 6.55 6.19
CA LEU A 25 -11.07 6.89 6.48
C LEU A 25 -11.51 8.26 5.93
N VAL A 26 -10.66 8.97 5.18
CA VAL A 26 -11.10 10.14 4.43
C VAL A 26 -12.11 9.68 3.37
N ASN A 27 -13.24 10.38 3.28
CA ASN A 27 -14.31 10.00 2.38
C ASN A 27 -14.09 10.55 0.97
N ILE A 28 -14.46 9.72 -0.01
CA ILE A 28 -14.71 10.11 -1.39
C ILE A 28 -16.19 9.83 -1.65
N GLY A 29 -16.97 10.87 -1.85
CA GLY A 29 -18.42 10.75 -1.78
C GLY A 29 -18.87 10.27 -0.38
N ASN A 30 -19.68 9.23 -0.34
CA ASN A 30 -20.26 8.72 0.91
C ASN A 30 -19.49 7.54 1.52
N LYS A 31 -18.29 7.21 1.02
CA LYS A 31 -17.53 6.03 1.46
C LYS A 31 -16.05 6.38 1.70
N PRO A 32 -15.39 5.73 2.68
CA PRO A 32 -13.98 5.97 2.94
C PRO A 32 -13.08 5.42 1.82
N ILE A 33 -11.91 6.03 1.63
CA ILE A 33 -10.93 5.62 0.61
C ILE A 33 -10.64 4.11 0.67
N ILE A 34 -10.43 3.57 1.86
CA ILE A 34 -10.14 2.14 2.03
C ILE A 34 -11.28 1.24 1.54
N TRP A 35 -12.55 1.67 1.67
CA TRP A 35 -13.69 0.94 1.10
C TRP A 35 -13.60 0.89 -0.43
N HIS A 36 -13.30 2.03 -1.09
CA HIS A 36 -13.12 2.08 -2.53
C HIS A 36 -11.98 1.18 -2.99
N LEU A 37 -10.85 1.18 -2.28
CA LEU A 37 -9.74 0.29 -2.55
C LEU A 37 -10.17 -1.18 -2.49
N MET A 38 -10.86 -1.58 -1.43
CA MET A 38 -11.37 -2.96 -1.28
C MET A 38 -12.38 -3.30 -2.37
N LYS A 39 -13.22 -2.34 -2.78
CA LYS A 39 -14.19 -2.51 -3.88
C LYS A 39 -13.50 -2.73 -5.23
N ILE A 40 -12.42 -2.00 -5.52
CA ILE A 40 -11.59 -2.24 -6.71
C ILE A 40 -11.10 -3.68 -6.74
N TYR A 41 -10.48 -4.16 -5.67
CA TYR A 41 -9.97 -5.53 -5.63
C TYR A 41 -11.10 -6.59 -5.69
N SER A 42 -12.23 -6.33 -5.03
CA SER A 42 -13.36 -7.27 -5.02
C SER A 42 -14.04 -7.37 -6.39
N SER A 43 -14.04 -6.32 -7.22
CA SER A 43 -14.52 -6.38 -8.61
C SER A 43 -13.67 -7.31 -9.50
N PHE A 44 -12.43 -7.60 -9.10
CA PHE A 44 -11.55 -8.59 -9.72
C PHE A 44 -11.57 -9.96 -9.02
N GLY A 45 -12.51 -10.19 -8.07
CA GLY A 45 -12.71 -11.47 -7.39
C GLY A 45 -11.86 -11.66 -6.12
N ILE A 46 -11.14 -10.65 -5.64
CA ILE A 46 -10.39 -10.72 -4.38
C ILE A 46 -11.28 -10.22 -3.24
N ARG A 47 -11.73 -11.13 -2.38
CA ARG A 47 -12.67 -10.85 -1.28
C ARG A 47 -12.09 -11.14 0.11
N GLU A 48 -10.85 -11.61 0.19
CA GLU A 48 -10.14 -11.86 1.43
C GLU A 48 -9.13 -10.75 1.69
N PHE A 49 -9.29 -10.05 2.80
CA PHE A 49 -8.51 -8.86 3.16
C PHE A 49 -7.82 -9.05 4.50
N ILE A 50 -6.56 -8.61 4.58
CA ILE A 50 -5.82 -8.46 5.84
C ILE A 50 -5.49 -6.98 5.97
N ILE A 51 -6.09 -6.31 6.95
CA ILE A 51 -5.85 -4.89 7.20
C ILE A 51 -4.86 -4.74 8.35
N CYS A 52 -3.66 -4.24 8.03
CA CYS A 52 -2.62 -3.96 9.00
C CYS A 52 -2.91 -2.64 9.71
N LEU A 53 -3.36 -2.73 10.96
CA LEU A 53 -3.74 -1.58 11.79
C LEU A 53 -2.54 -1.05 12.59
N GLY A 54 -2.62 0.22 12.98
CA GLY A 54 -1.68 0.92 13.85
C GLY A 54 -2.35 2.16 14.45
N TYR A 55 -1.90 3.35 14.06
CA TYR A 55 -2.47 4.61 14.54
C TYR A 55 -3.97 4.68 14.27
N LYS A 56 -4.76 4.93 15.32
CA LYS A 56 -6.24 4.97 15.28
C LYS A 56 -6.89 3.77 14.57
N GLY A 57 -6.24 2.59 14.63
CA GLY A 57 -6.71 1.38 13.94
C GLY A 57 -8.10 0.92 14.35
N TYR A 58 -8.55 1.23 15.58
CA TYR A 58 -9.90 0.93 16.05
C TYR A 58 -10.95 1.63 15.18
N MET A 59 -10.72 2.89 14.78
CA MET A 59 -11.66 3.63 13.92
C MET A 59 -11.81 2.95 12.55
N ILE A 60 -10.69 2.45 11.98
CA ILE A 60 -10.72 1.73 10.70
C ILE A 60 -11.52 0.43 10.85
N LYS A 61 -11.30 -0.30 11.94
CA LYS A 61 -12.02 -1.55 12.22
C LYS A 61 -13.52 -1.29 12.34
N ASP A 62 -13.93 -0.32 13.14
CA ASP A 62 -15.33 -0.01 13.41
C ASP A 62 -16.05 0.49 12.15
N GLU A 63 -15.39 1.33 11.35
CA GLU A 63 -15.98 1.84 10.11
C GLU A 63 -16.16 0.73 9.07
N ILE A 64 -15.10 -0.05 8.81
CA ILE A 64 -15.15 -1.11 7.80
C ILE A 64 -16.05 -2.27 8.21
N ALA A 65 -16.20 -2.55 9.50
CA ALA A 65 -17.11 -3.59 9.99
C ALA A 65 -18.56 -3.38 9.53
N LYS A 66 -18.99 -2.14 9.32
CA LYS A 66 -20.32 -1.78 8.83
C LYS A 66 -20.65 -2.36 7.45
N TYR A 67 -19.62 -2.62 6.63
CA TYR A 67 -19.77 -3.05 5.23
C TYR A 67 -19.54 -4.55 5.01
N ILE A 68 -19.07 -5.30 6.00
CA ILE A 68 -18.67 -6.71 5.84
C ILE A 68 -19.81 -7.56 5.27
N LYS A 69 -21.02 -7.43 5.83
CA LYS A 69 -22.18 -8.24 5.41
C LYS A 69 -22.66 -7.88 4.01
N SER A 70 -22.76 -6.57 3.71
CA SER A 70 -23.29 -6.10 2.42
C SER A 70 -22.35 -6.34 1.25
N GLU A 71 -21.04 -6.47 1.49
CA GLU A 71 -20.02 -6.61 0.45
C GLU A 71 -19.46 -8.03 0.29
N ASP A 72 -19.90 -8.99 1.12
CA ASP A 72 -19.38 -10.37 1.14
C ASP A 72 -17.84 -10.43 1.30
N TRP A 73 -17.30 -9.57 2.16
CA TRP A 73 -15.87 -9.51 2.44
C TRP A 73 -15.47 -10.36 3.63
N LYS A 74 -14.36 -11.08 3.51
CA LYS A 74 -13.70 -11.79 4.61
C LYS A 74 -12.50 -10.96 5.06
N ILE A 75 -12.61 -10.34 6.24
CA ILE A 75 -11.61 -9.38 6.71
C ILE A 75 -10.94 -9.88 8.00
N LYS A 76 -9.60 -9.81 8.02
CA LYS A 76 -8.80 -9.91 9.25
C LYS A 76 -8.19 -8.56 9.56
N PHE A 77 -8.52 -8.02 10.72
CA PHE A 77 -7.90 -6.83 11.28
C PHE A 77 -6.75 -7.25 12.18
N ILE A 78 -5.53 -6.83 11.85
CA ILE A 78 -4.33 -7.20 12.59
C ILE A 78 -3.69 -5.93 13.14
N ASN A 79 -3.62 -5.80 14.46
CA ASN A 79 -2.83 -4.75 15.07
C ASN A 79 -1.34 -5.07 14.84
N THR A 80 -0.70 -4.27 14.00
CA THR A 80 0.71 -4.42 13.64
C THR A 80 1.62 -3.45 14.41
N GLY A 81 1.09 -2.78 15.42
CA GLY A 81 1.85 -1.85 16.27
C GLY A 81 1.87 -0.41 15.75
N LEU A 82 2.14 0.51 16.68
CA LEU A 82 2.13 1.95 16.40
C LEU A 82 3.41 2.40 15.67
N HIS A 83 4.56 1.94 16.15
CA HIS A 83 5.90 2.35 15.68
C HIS A 83 6.51 1.38 14.67
N THR A 84 5.71 0.46 14.13
CA THR A 84 6.16 -0.52 13.15
C THR A 84 6.19 0.09 11.75
N MET A 85 7.30 -0.07 11.03
CA MET A 85 7.47 0.38 9.66
C MET A 85 6.76 -0.53 8.65
N THR A 86 6.69 -0.15 7.38
CA THR A 86 5.94 -0.85 6.33
C THR A 86 6.32 -2.31 6.19
N GLY A 87 7.61 -2.62 6.13
CA GLY A 87 8.12 -4.00 6.07
C GLY A 87 7.83 -4.79 7.34
N GLY A 88 7.97 -4.16 8.52
CA GLY A 88 7.63 -4.77 9.80
C GLY A 88 6.15 -5.17 9.88
N ARG A 89 5.23 -4.33 9.36
CA ARG A 89 3.80 -4.67 9.30
C ARG A 89 3.55 -5.88 8.42
N ILE A 90 4.20 -5.96 7.27
CA ILE A 90 4.12 -7.13 6.39
C ILE A 90 4.67 -8.37 7.11
N LYS A 91 5.81 -8.27 7.80
CA LYS A 91 6.38 -9.39 8.56
C LYS A 91 5.40 -9.93 9.61
N ARG A 92 4.73 -9.05 10.37
CA ARG A 92 3.80 -9.45 11.44
C ARG A 92 2.57 -10.22 10.95
N ILE A 93 2.23 -10.14 9.65
CA ILE A 93 1.10 -10.88 9.08
C ILE A 93 1.52 -12.18 8.40
N GLN A 94 2.79 -12.57 8.43
CA GLN A 94 3.32 -13.76 7.78
C GLN A 94 2.49 -15.02 8.04
N LYS A 95 2.12 -15.28 9.31
CA LYS A 95 1.33 -16.46 9.71
C LYS A 95 -0.05 -16.56 9.05
N PHE A 96 -0.58 -15.45 8.54
CA PHE A 96 -1.89 -15.40 7.86
C PHE A 96 -1.78 -15.57 6.34
N ILE A 97 -0.54 -15.53 5.80
CA ILE A 97 -0.21 -15.65 4.38
C ILE A 97 0.50 -16.97 4.05
N ASN A 98 1.04 -17.71 5.03
CA ASN A 98 1.88 -18.90 4.82
C ASN A 98 1.31 -19.95 3.86
N LYS A 99 -0.01 -20.03 3.71
CA LYS A 99 -0.67 -20.96 2.76
C LYS A 99 -0.81 -20.39 1.35
N ASP A 100 -0.58 -19.10 1.16
CA ASP A 100 -0.69 -18.43 -0.12
C ASP A 100 0.71 -18.29 -0.74
N LYS A 101 0.90 -18.80 -1.96
CA LYS A 101 2.17 -18.60 -2.69
C LYS A 101 2.39 -17.12 -3.04
N HIS A 102 1.31 -16.41 -3.35
CA HIS A 102 1.32 -15.00 -3.74
C HIS A 102 0.17 -14.25 -3.06
N PHE A 103 0.35 -12.96 -2.83
CA PHE A 103 -0.66 -12.07 -2.30
C PHE A 103 -0.53 -10.65 -2.88
N CYS A 104 -1.62 -9.90 -2.91
CA CYS A 104 -1.60 -8.50 -3.27
C CYS A 104 -1.27 -7.64 -2.05
N LEU A 105 -0.59 -6.52 -2.28
CA LEU A 105 -0.30 -5.51 -1.27
C LEU A 105 -0.70 -4.12 -1.79
N SER A 106 -1.36 -3.32 -0.94
CA SER A 106 -1.65 -1.91 -1.23
C SER A 106 -1.60 -1.05 0.02
N TYR A 107 -1.42 0.25 -0.18
CA TYR A 107 -1.55 1.25 0.87
C TYR A 107 -3.03 1.64 1.03
N GLY A 108 -3.48 1.84 2.27
CA GLY A 108 -4.89 2.07 2.59
C GLY A 108 -5.48 3.39 2.10
N ASP A 109 -4.67 4.23 1.47
CA ASP A 109 -5.01 5.58 1.03
C ASP A 109 -4.78 5.82 -0.48
N GLY A 110 -4.49 4.75 -1.24
CA GLY A 110 -4.25 4.82 -2.68
C GLY A 110 -5.41 4.25 -3.49
N LEU A 111 -5.80 4.95 -4.55
CA LEU A 111 -6.76 4.48 -5.54
C LEU A 111 -6.14 4.53 -6.94
N SER A 112 -6.56 3.62 -7.81
CA SER A 112 -6.07 3.54 -9.19
C SER A 112 -7.09 2.80 -10.08
N ASN A 113 -6.97 2.99 -11.37
CA ASN A 113 -7.67 2.22 -12.39
C ASN A 113 -6.85 1.03 -12.92
N VAL A 114 -5.84 0.59 -12.18
CA VAL A 114 -4.99 -0.54 -12.58
C VAL A 114 -5.81 -1.82 -12.72
N ASN A 115 -5.57 -2.57 -13.79
CA ASN A 115 -6.20 -3.87 -13.98
C ASN A 115 -5.49 -4.92 -13.12
N ILE A 116 -6.11 -5.28 -11.99
CA ILE A 116 -5.55 -6.22 -11.01
C ILE A 116 -5.28 -7.60 -11.61
N LYS A 117 -6.15 -8.11 -12.50
CA LYS A 117 -5.92 -9.40 -13.18
C LYS A 117 -4.66 -9.36 -14.05
N LYS A 118 -4.45 -8.28 -14.80
CA LYS A 118 -3.24 -8.10 -15.61
C LYS A 118 -1.99 -7.99 -14.74
N LEU A 119 -2.06 -7.27 -13.63
CA LEU A 119 -0.94 -7.14 -12.68
C LEU A 119 -0.57 -8.50 -12.08
N ILE A 120 -1.55 -9.29 -11.64
CA ILE A 120 -1.32 -10.64 -11.11
C ILE A 120 -0.72 -11.55 -12.18
N ARG A 121 -1.29 -11.58 -13.38
CA ARG A 121 -0.77 -12.39 -14.49
C ARG A 121 0.67 -12.02 -14.81
N PHE A 122 0.97 -10.74 -14.94
CA PHE A 122 2.32 -10.26 -15.20
C PHE A 122 3.31 -10.72 -14.10
N HIS A 123 2.91 -10.66 -12.82
CA HIS A 123 3.73 -11.14 -11.72
C HIS A 123 4.05 -12.64 -11.84
N LEU A 124 3.03 -13.45 -12.14
CA LEU A 124 3.19 -14.89 -12.29
C LEU A 124 4.08 -15.23 -13.51
N ASP A 125 3.87 -14.58 -14.64
CA ASP A 125 4.65 -14.77 -15.86
C ASP A 125 6.13 -14.39 -15.67
N LYS A 126 6.41 -13.33 -14.87
CA LYS A 126 7.78 -12.88 -14.60
C LYS A 126 8.48 -13.67 -13.49
N ASN A 127 7.74 -14.45 -12.70
CA ASN A 127 8.25 -15.27 -11.61
C ASN A 127 9.24 -14.51 -10.68
N LYS A 128 8.87 -13.30 -10.28
CA LYS A 128 9.66 -12.44 -9.38
C LYS A 128 9.08 -12.44 -7.98
N ILE A 129 9.89 -12.10 -6.98
CA ILE A 129 9.45 -12.01 -5.58
C ILE A 129 8.49 -10.84 -5.40
N ALA A 130 8.71 -9.73 -6.08
CA ALA A 130 7.88 -8.55 -6.03
C ALA A 130 7.62 -8.00 -7.44
N THR A 131 6.39 -7.53 -7.67
CA THR A 131 5.96 -6.77 -8.85
C THR A 131 5.19 -5.56 -8.36
N LEU A 132 5.54 -4.39 -8.81
CA LEU A 132 4.88 -3.15 -8.44
C LEU A 132 4.38 -2.39 -9.68
N THR A 133 3.31 -1.64 -9.51
CA THR A 133 2.81 -0.72 -10.52
C THR A 133 3.65 0.54 -10.51
N ALA A 134 4.34 0.82 -11.61
CA ALA A 134 5.05 2.07 -11.83
C ALA A 134 4.15 3.07 -12.57
N VAL A 135 4.06 4.29 -12.06
CA VAL A 135 3.27 5.36 -12.66
C VAL A 135 4.21 6.43 -13.20
N LYS A 136 4.01 6.82 -14.47
CA LYS A 136 4.73 7.94 -15.04
C LYS A 136 4.30 9.24 -14.35
N TYR A 137 5.25 9.94 -13.79
CA TYR A 137 5.06 11.26 -13.20
C TYR A 137 5.89 12.28 -13.99
N LYS A 138 5.21 13.25 -14.60
CA LYS A 138 5.88 14.38 -15.25
C LYS A 138 6.01 15.48 -14.21
N ASN A 139 7.25 15.76 -13.81
CA ASN A 139 7.49 16.85 -12.87
C ASN A 139 7.06 18.17 -13.55
N PRO A 140 6.18 18.97 -12.95
CA PRO A 140 5.73 20.23 -13.55
C PRO A 140 6.83 21.29 -13.60
N LYS A 141 7.94 21.11 -12.85
CA LYS A 141 9.04 22.04 -12.74
C LYS A 141 10.33 21.42 -13.26
N GLY A 142 11.29 22.27 -13.65
CA GLY A 142 12.66 21.85 -13.89
C GLY A 142 13.32 21.32 -12.62
N VAL A 143 14.15 20.29 -12.75
CA VAL A 143 14.93 19.71 -11.65
C VAL A 143 16.41 20.08 -11.84
N LEU A 144 16.99 20.67 -10.80
CA LEU A 144 18.38 21.09 -10.77
C LEU A 144 19.23 20.05 -10.04
N SER A 145 20.37 19.68 -10.63
CA SER A 145 21.43 18.96 -9.92
C SER A 145 22.47 19.97 -9.44
N ILE A 146 22.62 20.08 -8.12
CA ILE A 146 23.54 21.05 -7.48
C ILE A 146 24.64 20.26 -6.79
N ASN A 147 25.89 20.67 -6.98
CA ASN A 147 27.07 20.08 -6.32
C ASN A 147 27.25 20.63 -4.90
N LYS A 148 28.25 20.09 -4.17
CA LYS A 148 28.58 20.51 -2.80
C LYS A 148 29.05 22.00 -2.69
N THR A 149 29.46 22.60 -3.79
CA THR A 149 29.90 24.01 -3.88
C THR A 149 28.81 24.93 -4.40
N SER A 150 27.53 24.47 -4.36
CA SER A 150 26.36 25.24 -4.80
C SER A 150 26.31 25.60 -6.28
N ASN A 151 27.13 24.94 -7.13
CA ASN A 151 27.08 25.12 -8.58
C ASN A 151 26.06 24.18 -9.20
N ILE A 152 25.33 24.64 -10.21
CA ILE A 152 24.38 23.84 -10.99
C ILE A 152 25.17 22.98 -11.99
N ASN A 153 25.11 21.68 -11.85
CA ASN A 153 25.75 20.74 -12.77
C ASN A 153 24.83 20.35 -13.93
N ASN A 154 23.52 20.35 -13.71
CA ASN A 154 22.55 19.93 -14.74
C ASN A 154 21.17 20.52 -14.46
N ILE A 155 20.42 20.77 -15.54
CA ILE A 155 19.01 21.18 -15.51
C ILE A 155 18.23 20.21 -16.38
N LYS A 156 17.23 19.53 -15.80
CA LYS A 156 16.28 18.68 -16.53
C LYS A 156 14.93 19.37 -16.56
N GLU A 157 14.51 19.88 -17.70
CA GLU A 157 13.20 20.52 -17.84
C GLU A 157 12.10 19.47 -17.84
N LYS A 158 11.16 19.60 -16.90
CA LYS A 158 9.97 18.74 -16.74
C LYS A 158 10.26 17.22 -16.91
N PRO A 159 11.22 16.66 -16.17
CA PRO A 159 11.62 15.27 -16.37
C PRO A 159 10.46 14.32 -16.08
N ILE A 160 10.45 13.22 -16.82
CA ILE A 160 9.53 12.10 -16.56
C ILE A 160 10.24 11.15 -15.60
N GLU A 161 9.58 10.89 -14.49
CA GLU A 161 10.02 9.95 -13.46
C GLU A 161 9.00 8.82 -13.32
N TYR A 162 9.40 7.70 -12.75
CA TYR A 162 8.48 6.65 -12.36
C TYR A 162 8.36 6.62 -10.85
N ILE A 163 7.13 6.69 -10.37
CA ILE A 163 6.82 6.60 -8.95
C ILE A 163 6.08 5.30 -8.62
N ASN A 164 6.20 4.85 -7.37
CA ASN A 164 5.47 3.69 -6.88
C ASN A 164 3.97 4.01 -6.84
N GLY A 165 3.18 3.30 -7.64
CA GLY A 165 1.72 3.45 -7.72
C GLY A 165 0.94 2.76 -6.60
N GLY A 166 1.60 2.03 -5.70
CA GLY A 166 0.98 1.47 -4.48
C GLY A 166 0.17 0.20 -4.68
N PHE A 167 0.18 -0.39 -5.88
CA PHE A 167 -0.46 -1.67 -6.19
C PHE A 167 0.61 -2.70 -6.53
N LEU A 168 0.75 -3.71 -5.67
CA LEU A 168 1.81 -4.70 -5.74
C LEU A 168 1.26 -6.12 -5.70
N VAL A 169 2.02 -7.06 -6.27
CA VAL A 169 1.87 -8.49 -6.04
C VAL A 169 3.20 -9.04 -5.54
N LEU A 170 3.14 -9.80 -4.48
CA LEU A 170 4.31 -10.36 -3.78
C LEU A 170 4.20 -11.87 -3.71
N SER A 171 5.35 -12.56 -3.92
CA SER A 171 5.53 -13.94 -3.51
C SER A 171 5.70 -14.01 -1.98
N ASN A 172 5.29 -15.11 -1.35
CA ASN A 172 5.54 -15.34 0.08
C ASN A 172 7.04 -15.43 0.41
N GLU A 173 7.91 -15.58 -0.57
CA GLU A 173 9.37 -15.52 -0.37
C GLU A 173 9.84 -14.15 0.12
N ILE A 174 9.03 -13.09 -0.05
CA ILE A 174 9.34 -11.76 0.46
C ILE A 174 9.62 -11.74 1.96
N PHE A 175 9.03 -12.66 2.72
CA PHE A 175 9.23 -12.76 4.16
C PHE A 175 10.68 -13.06 4.57
N LYS A 176 11.50 -13.63 3.67
CA LYS A 176 12.94 -13.87 3.89
C LYS A 176 13.73 -12.56 4.00
N TYR A 177 13.24 -11.49 3.38
CA TYR A 177 13.89 -10.16 3.31
C TYR A 177 13.42 -9.20 4.39
N LEU A 178 12.34 -9.52 5.09
CA LEU A 178 11.78 -8.68 6.14
C LEU A 178 12.46 -9.02 7.49
N LYS A 179 13.33 -8.13 7.99
CA LYS A 179 14.18 -8.41 9.15
C LYS A 179 13.44 -8.21 10.48
N ASN A 180 12.87 -7.05 10.71
CA ASN A 180 12.26 -6.65 11.98
C ASN A 180 11.19 -5.54 11.80
N ASP A 181 10.69 -5.01 12.89
CA ASP A 181 9.67 -3.95 12.89
C ASP A 181 10.14 -2.62 12.28
N GLN A 182 11.45 -2.37 12.23
CA GLN A 182 12.03 -1.15 11.67
C GLN A 182 12.31 -1.26 10.16
N THR A 183 12.05 -2.42 9.55
CA THR A 183 12.22 -2.61 8.10
C THR A 183 11.26 -1.70 7.33
N ILE A 184 11.81 -0.84 6.49
CA ILE A 184 11.07 0.00 5.53
C ILE A 184 11.01 -0.78 4.22
N PHE A 185 9.83 -1.27 3.86
CA PHE A 185 9.63 -2.17 2.72
C PHE A 185 10.17 -1.58 1.42
N GLU A 186 9.89 -0.32 1.16
CA GLU A 186 10.24 0.40 -0.06
C GLU A 186 11.74 0.68 -0.21
N LYS A 187 12.46 0.68 0.90
CA LYS A 187 13.90 0.99 0.95
C LYS A 187 14.76 -0.27 1.10
N ASP A 188 14.28 -1.20 1.91
CA ASP A 188 15.10 -2.32 2.38
C ASP A 188 14.83 -3.61 1.60
N CYS A 189 13.69 -3.69 0.84
CA CYS A 189 13.23 -4.91 0.20
C CYS A 189 12.88 -4.76 -1.30
N LEU A 190 12.68 -3.54 -1.82
CA LEU A 190 12.47 -3.24 -3.24
C LEU A 190 13.70 -2.60 -3.86
#